data_b63fed18036ab0da9f5a6b8923c70990
#
_entry.id   b63fed18036ab0da9f5a6b8923c70990
#
_cell.length_a   1.000
_cell.length_b   1.000
_cell.length_c   1.000
_cell.angle_alpha   90.00
_cell.angle_beta   90.00
_cell.angle_gamma   90.00
#
_symmetry.space_group_name_H-M   'P 1'
#
loop_
_entity.id
_entity.type
_entity.pdbx_description
1 polymer ?
#
loop_
_entity_poly.entity_id
_entity_poly.type
_entity_poly.pdbx_seq_one_letter_code
_entity_poly.pdbx_strand_id
1 'polypeptide(L)'
;MVMLLKFIHIAAISIWAATLLSLPALYVQRANVGDRPALYALQRLVRFCYVVVASPAAFVSILTGTALIFFQHTFTLWFTIKLGLIGVMVTVHIVTGLVIIRLFNEGEVYPVWRFIGATVLTAATVLGIFFVVLAKPEWSLDIIPIEAGGLKEIARSISPWAIP
;
A
#
# COMPACT_ATOMS: atom_id res chain seq x y z
N MET A 1 8.39 -23.06 -9.31
CA MET A 1 7.76 -22.55 -8.06
C MET A 1 7.90 -21.03 -7.93
N VAL A 2 9.10 -20.46 -7.93
CA VAL A 2 9.33 -19.00 -7.79
C VAL A 2 8.64 -18.16 -8.87
N MET A 3 8.62 -18.63 -10.13
CA MET A 3 7.96 -17.93 -11.23
C MET A 3 6.44 -17.80 -11.02
N LEU A 4 5.79 -18.87 -10.59
CA LEU A 4 4.37 -18.87 -10.24
C LEU A 4 4.08 -17.90 -9.08
N LEU A 5 4.94 -17.90 -8.05
CA LEU A 5 4.81 -17.01 -6.91
C LEU A 5 4.94 -15.53 -7.32
N LYS A 6 5.88 -15.20 -8.22
CA LYS A 6 6.00 -13.86 -8.81
C LYS A 6 4.74 -13.46 -9.58
N PHE A 7 4.20 -14.36 -10.38
CA PHE A 7 2.97 -14.10 -11.14
C PHE A 7 1.79 -13.80 -10.22
N ILE A 8 1.57 -14.63 -9.20
CA ILE A 8 0.50 -14.42 -8.20
C ILE A 8 0.70 -13.08 -7.48
N HIS A 9 1.94 -12.78 -7.08
CA HIS A 9 2.27 -11.52 -6.41
C HIS A 9 1.94 -10.30 -7.27
N ILE A 10 2.35 -10.30 -8.54
CA ILE A 10 2.09 -9.20 -9.48
C ILE A 10 0.58 -9.05 -9.72
N ALA A 11 -0.14 -10.14 -9.94
CA ALA A 11 -1.58 -10.11 -10.13
C ALA A 11 -2.30 -9.55 -8.89
N ALA A 12 -1.94 -10.02 -7.70
CA ALA A 12 -2.54 -9.59 -6.45
C ALA A 12 -2.28 -8.09 -6.17
N ILE A 13 -1.05 -7.60 -6.35
CA ILE A 13 -0.72 -6.19 -6.13
C ILE A 13 -1.42 -5.29 -7.16
N SER A 14 -1.59 -5.75 -8.39
CA SER A 14 -2.31 -5.01 -9.43
C SER A 14 -3.79 -4.85 -9.10
N ILE A 15 -4.46 -5.92 -8.66
CA ILE A 15 -5.86 -5.88 -8.21
C ILE A 15 -6.01 -4.97 -7.00
N TRP A 16 -5.11 -5.08 -6.02
CA TRP A 16 -5.13 -4.25 -4.82
C TRP A 16 -4.97 -2.76 -5.15
N ALA A 17 -3.97 -2.41 -5.96
CA ALA A 17 -3.70 -1.04 -6.40
C ALA A 17 -4.88 -0.45 -7.20
N ALA A 18 -5.40 -1.20 -8.18
CA ALA A 18 -6.53 -0.77 -9.00
C ALA A 18 -7.77 -0.49 -8.14
N THR A 19 -8.06 -1.35 -7.17
CA THR A 19 -9.20 -1.17 -6.28
C THR A 19 -9.03 0.07 -5.39
N LEU A 20 -7.85 0.28 -4.80
CA LEU A 20 -7.57 1.48 -3.98
C LEU A 20 -7.67 2.77 -4.79
N LEU A 21 -7.29 2.77 -6.07
CA LEU A 21 -7.43 3.93 -6.96
C LEU A 21 -8.90 4.21 -7.33
N SER A 22 -9.72 3.18 -7.42
CA SER A 22 -11.13 3.30 -7.82
C SER A 22 -12.04 3.73 -6.67
N LEU A 23 -11.76 3.32 -5.43
CA LEU A 23 -12.60 3.55 -4.27
C LEU A 23 -12.91 5.04 -4.00
N PRO A 24 -11.94 5.98 -4.05
CA PRO A 24 -12.23 7.39 -3.82
C PRO A 24 -13.25 7.98 -4.80
N ALA A 25 -13.23 7.54 -6.06
CA ALA A 25 -14.22 7.97 -7.06
C ALA A 25 -15.65 7.53 -6.69
N LEU A 26 -15.80 6.33 -6.12
CA LEU A 26 -17.09 5.85 -5.63
C LEU A 26 -17.58 6.65 -4.40
N TYR A 27 -16.67 7.17 -3.56
CA TYR A 27 -17.05 8.01 -2.41
C TYR A 27 -17.66 9.35 -2.84
N VAL A 28 -17.08 9.97 -3.88
CA VAL A 28 -17.59 11.24 -4.41
C VAL A 28 -18.98 11.06 -5.03
N GLN A 29 -19.27 9.90 -5.63
CA GLN A 29 -20.59 9.60 -6.18
C GLN A 29 -21.71 9.66 -5.14
N ARG A 30 -21.41 9.49 -3.84
CA ARG A 30 -22.41 9.64 -2.78
C ARG A 30 -23.13 10.99 -2.81
N ALA A 31 -22.43 12.07 -3.14
CA ALA A 31 -23.01 13.40 -3.20
C ALA A 31 -24.06 13.54 -4.33
N ASN A 32 -23.99 12.70 -5.35
CA ASN A 32 -24.86 12.72 -6.53
C ASN A 32 -26.04 11.75 -6.43
N VAL A 33 -26.10 10.94 -5.37
CA VAL A 33 -27.17 9.95 -5.16
C VAL A 33 -28.30 10.58 -4.38
N GLY A 34 -29.47 10.76 -5.04
CA GLY A 34 -30.64 11.43 -4.48
C GLY A 34 -31.62 10.52 -3.77
N ASP A 35 -31.60 9.21 -4.02
CA ASP A 35 -32.53 8.25 -3.46
C ASP A 35 -31.88 7.19 -2.55
N ARG A 36 -32.64 6.70 -1.56
CA ARG A 36 -32.15 5.70 -0.61
C ARG A 36 -31.75 4.36 -1.26
N PRO A 37 -32.49 3.79 -2.23
CA PRO A 37 -32.11 2.55 -2.88
C PRO A 37 -30.77 2.64 -3.60
N ALA A 38 -30.49 3.71 -4.33
CA ALA A 38 -29.20 3.91 -5.00
C ALA A 38 -28.06 4.11 -3.99
N LEU A 39 -28.32 4.80 -2.86
CA LEU A 39 -27.34 4.94 -1.78
C LEU A 39 -26.94 3.57 -1.19
N TYR A 40 -27.92 2.69 -0.93
CA TYR A 40 -27.64 1.34 -0.44
C TYR A 40 -26.91 0.48 -1.48
N ALA A 41 -27.20 0.64 -2.77
CA ALA A 41 -26.49 -0.03 -3.85
C ALA A 41 -25.03 0.41 -3.91
N LEU A 42 -24.76 1.72 -3.84
CA LEU A 42 -23.42 2.28 -3.80
C LEU A 42 -22.63 1.78 -2.56
N GLN A 43 -23.26 1.79 -1.39
CA GLN A 43 -22.66 1.28 -0.15
C GLN A 43 -22.26 -0.18 -0.29
N ARG A 44 -23.12 -1.00 -0.85
CA ARG A 44 -22.88 -2.42 -1.09
C ARG A 44 -21.70 -2.64 -2.05
N LEU A 45 -21.66 -1.85 -3.14
CA LEU A 45 -20.55 -1.88 -4.11
C LEU A 45 -19.23 -1.50 -3.46
N VAL A 46 -19.17 -0.41 -2.71
CA VAL A 46 -17.96 0.06 -2.01
C VAL A 46 -17.46 -1.01 -1.02
N ARG A 47 -18.37 -1.57 -0.22
CA ARG A 47 -18.00 -2.64 0.73
C ARG A 47 -17.53 -3.90 0.02
N PHE A 48 -18.17 -4.28 -1.08
CA PHE A 48 -17.72 -5.41 -1.89
C PHE A 48 -16.31 -5.18 -2.44
N CYS A 49 -16.06 -4.04 -3.08
CA CYS A 49 -14.74 -3.70 -3.61
C CYS A 49 -13.66 -3.70 -2.52
N TYR A 50 -13.94 -3.17 -1.34
CA TYR A 50 -12.96 -3.10 -0.26
C TYR A 50 -12.75 -4.46 0.44
N VAL A 51 -13.84 -5.11 0.89
CA VAL A 51 -13.77 -6.31 1.75
C VAL A 51 -13.49 -7.56 0.93
N VAL A 52 -14.13 -7.71 -0.25
CA VAL A 52 -14.07 -8.95 -1.03
C VAL A 52 -12.97 -8.91 -2.08
N VAL A 53 -12.60 -7.73 -2.57
CA VAL A 53 -11.57 -7.60 -3.62
C VAL A 53 -10.25 -7.06 -3.06
N ALA A 54 -10.25 -5.85 -2.49
CA ALA A 54 -9.01 -5.20 -2.05
C ALA A 54 -8.32 -5.92 -0.89
N SER A 55 -9.08 -6.32 0.14
CA SER A 55 -8.48 -6.93 1.35
C SER A 55 -7.87 -8.29 1.10
N PRO A 56 -8.51 -9.24 0.40
CA PRO A 56 -7.86 -10.51 0.03
C PRO A 56 -6.68 -10.31 -0.91
N ALA A 57 -6.78 -9.39 -1.89
CA ALA A 57 -5.68 -9.09 -2.80
C ALA A 57 -4.47 -8.50 -2.04
N ALA A 58 -4.69 -7.61 -1.08
CA ALA A 58 -3.65 -7.10 -0.20
C ALA A 58 -2.97 -8.21 0.59
N PHE A 59 -3.77 -9.09 1.20
CA PHE A 59 -3.27 -10.22 1.99
C PHE A 59 -2.42 -11.18 1.13
N VAL A 60 -2.93 -11.60 -0.03
CA VAL A 60 -2.18 -12.46 -0.96
C VAL A 60 -0.90 -11.78 -1.44
N SER A 61 -0.95 -10.47 -1.75
CA SER A 61 0.23 -9.70 -2.15
C SER A 61 1.30 -9.67 -1.06
N ILE A 62 0.92 -9.41 0.20
CA ILE A 62 1.85 -9.38 1.33
C ILE A 62 2.45 -10.76 1.57
N LEU A 63 1.64 -11.82 1.60
CA LEU A 63 2.12 -13.19 1.81
C LEU A 63 3.11 -13.63 0.72
N THR A 64 2.73 -13.45 -0.54
CA THR A 64 3.58 -13.85 -1.67
C THR A 64 4.83 -13.00 -1.76
N GLY A 65 4.74 -11.70 -1.46
CA GLY A 65 5.89 -10.80 -1.37
C GLY A 65 6.87 -11.21 -0.28
N THR A 66 6.37 -11.53 0.91
CA THR A 66 7.18 -12.04 2.02
C THR A 66 7.84 -13.37 1.67
N ALA A 67 7.10 -14.31 1.07
CA ALA A 67 7.67 -15.57 0.62
C ALA A 67 8.81 -15.37 -0.40
N LEU A 68 8.64 -14.42 -1.35
CA LEU A 68 9.68 -14.11 -2.34
C LEU A 68 10.97 -13.57 -1.70
N ILE A 69 10.89 -12.87 -0.57
CA ILE A 69 12.08 -12.41 0.17
C ILE A 69 12.92 -13.60 0.62
N PHE A 70 12.28 -14.59 1.23
CA PHE A 70 12.98 -15.79 1.71
C PHE A 70 13.59 -16.63 0.58
N PHE A 71 12.93 -16.70 -0.59
CA PHE A 71 13.41 -17.47 -1.73
C PHE A 71 14.51 -16.76 -2.53
N GLN A 72 14.59 -15.42 -2.51
CA GLN A 72 15.52 -14.67 -3.36
C GLN A 72 16.67 -14.02 -2.61
N HIS A 73 16.66 -14.00 -1.27
CA HIS A 73 17.69 -13.38 -0.41
C HIS A 73 18.10 -11.96 -0.87
N THR A 74 17.13 -11.16 -1.36
CA THR A 74 17.42 -9.88 -1.97
C THR A 74 17.36 -8.76 -0.92
N PHE A 75 18.50 -8.45 -0.33
CA PHE A 75 18.63 -7.34 0.64
C PHE A 75 19.44 -6.19 0.02
N THR A 76 18.81 -5.42 -0.83
CA THR A 76 19.41 -4.27 -1.52
C THR A 76 18.67 -2.98 -1.14
N LEU A 77 19.28 -1.83 -1.36
CA LEU A 77 18.67 -0.53 -1.03
C LEU A 77 17.34 -0.31 -1.78
N TRP A 78 17.28 -0.65 -3.08
CA TRP A 78 16.05 -0.54 -3.85
C TRP A 78 14.91 -1.38 -3.28
N PHE A 79 15.25 -2.52 -2.68
CA PHE A 79 14.29 -3.39 -2.02
C PHE A 79 13.74 -2.75 -0.73
N THR A 80 14.60 -2.09 0.06
CA THR A 80 14.18 -1.35 1.27
C THR A 80 13.23 -0.21 0.92
N ILE A 81 13.52 0.54 -0.15
CA ILE A 81 12.63 1.61 -0.65
C ILE A 81 11.29 1.03 -1.09
N LYS A 82 11.28 -0.10 -1.82
CA LYS A 82 10.07 -0.81 -2.18
C LYS A 82 9.23 -1.20 -0.96
N LEU A 83 9.85 -1.71 0.11
CA LEU A 83 9.14 -2.03 1.36
C LEU A 83 8.53 -0.78 2.01
N GLY A 84 9.24 0.34 2.01
CA GLY A 84 8.72 1.62 2.49
C GLY A 84 7.46 2.05 1.73
N LEU A 85 7.48 1.98 0.39
CA LEU A 85 6.33 2.29 -0.46
C LEU A 85 5.15 1.34 -0.22
N ILE A 86 5.42 0.04 0.01
CA ILE A 86 4.37 -0.92 0.38
C ILE A 86 3.78 -0.55 1.75
N GLY A 87 4.59 -0.10 2.71
CA GLY A 87 4.12 0.41 4.01
C GLY A 87 3.16 1.59 3.85
N VAL A 88 3.46 2.54 2.96
CA VAL A 88 2.55 3.64 2.60
C VAL A 88 1.25 3.09 2.02
N MET A 89 1.31 2.13 1.10
CA MET A 89 0.13 1.52 0.49
C MET A 89 -0.76 0.79 1.50
N VAL A 90 -0.16 0.09 2.47
CA VAL A 90 -0.88 -0.53 3.61
C VAL A 90 -1.56 0.53 4.45
N THR A 91 -0.88 1.64 4.75
CA THR A 91 -1.46 2.77 5.50
C THR A 91 -2.67 3.36 4.77
N VAL A 92 -2.55 3.60 3.45
CA VAL A 92 -3.67 4.06 2.61
C VAL A 92 -4.82 3.06 2.67
N HIS A 93 -4.55 1.74 2.60
CA HIS A 93 -5.57 0.71 2.70
C HIS A 93 -6.33 0.79 4.04
N ILE A 94 -5.62 0.89 5.16
CA ILE A 94 -6.23 1.00 6.50
C ILE A 94 -7.08 2.28 6.60
N VAL A 95 -6.54 3.44 6.19
CA VAL A 95 -7.26 4.71 6.21
C VAL A 95 -8.50 4.65 5.34
N THR A 96 -8.42 4.02 4.16
CA THR A 96 -9.56 3.79 3.26
C THR A 96 -10.67 2.98 3.96
N GLY A 97 -10.31 1.93 4.69
CA GLY A 97 -11.26 1.14 5.49
C GLY A 97 -11.96 1.98 6.57
N LEU A 98 -11.21 2.83 7.29
CA LEU A 98 -11.77 3.74 8.28
C LEU A 98 -12.71 4.78 7.66
N VAL A 99 -12.38 5.29 6.47
CA VAL A 99 -13.24 6.21 5.72
C VAL A 99 -14.55 5.50 5.33
N ILE A 100 -14.51 4.26 4.85
CA ILE A 100 -15.71 3.50 4.48
C ILE A 100 -16.66 3.33 5.66
N ILE A 101 -16.14 3.04 6.84
CA ILE A 101 -16.96 2.88 8.04
C ILE A 101 -17.69 4.18 8.40
N ARG A 102 -17.04 5.33 8.26
CA ARG A 102 -17.57 6.64 8.63
C ARG A 102 -18.46 7.26 7.54
N LEU A 103 -18.10 7.07 6.27
CA LEU A 103 -18.73 7.73 5.13
C LEU A 103 -20.23 7.45 5.00
N PHE A 104 -20.68 6.27 5.41
CA PHE A 104 -22.07 5.86 5.29
C PHE A 104 -22.94 6.19 6.51
N ASN A 105 -22.40 6.90 7.50
CA ASN A 105 -23.20 7.47 8.58
C ASN A 105 -24.07 8.61 8.03
N GLU A 106 -25.25 8.80 8.61
CA GLU A 106 -26.18 9.88 8.20
C GLU A 106 -25.53 11.24 8.44
N GLY A 107 -25.62 12.13 7.44
CA GLY A 107 -25.09 13.50 7.51
C GLY A 107 -23.62 13.67 7.12
N GLU A 108 -22.87 12.62 6.94
CA GLU A 108 -21.46 12.70 6.56
C GLU A 108 -21.32 12.94 5.04
N VAL A 109 -20.48 13.92 4.66
CA VAL A 109 -20.10 14.21 3.28
C VAL A 109 -18.59 14.07 3.13
N TYR A 110 -18.17 13.36 2.09
CA TYR A 110 -16.73 13.18 1.82
C TYR A 110 -16.20 14.42 1.06
N PRO A 111 -15.28 15.20 1.64
CA PRO A 111 -14.79 16.42 0.99
C PRO A 111 -13.89 16.09 -0.19
N VAL A 112 -14.06 16.83 -1.29
CA VAL A 112 -13.36 16.62 -2.57
C VAL A 112 -11.84 16.67 -2.43
N TRP A 113 -11.29 17.52 -1.56
CA TRP A 113 -9.84 17.61 -1.35
C TRP A 113 -9.24 16.32 -0.79
N ARG A 114 -9.98 15.59 0.07
CA ARG A 114 -9.55 14.25 0.56
C ARG A 114 -9.58 13.22 -0.55
N PHE A 115 -10.54 13.30 -1.46
CA PHE A 115 -10.57 12.48 -2.67
C PHE A 115 -9.30 12.69 -3.50
N ILE A 116 -9.00 13.95 -3.83
CA ILE A 116 -7.81 14.29 -4.62
C ILE A 116 -6.54 13.82 -3.91
N GLY A 117 -6.40 14.12 -2.62
CA GLY A 117 -5.24 13.72 -1.82
C GLY A 117 -5.04 12.21 -1.77
N ALA A 118 -6.09 11.44 -1.49
CA ALA A 118 -6.02 9.98 -1.44
C ALA A 118 -5.67 9.38 -2.81
N THR A 119 -6.28 9.88 -3.89
CA THR A 119 -6.03 9.40 -5.26
C THR A 119 -4.60 9.72 -5.69
N VAL A 120 -4.13 10.95 -5.48
CA VAL A 120 -2.76 11.36 -5.82
C VAL A 120 -1.74 10.58 -5.02
N LEU A 121 -1.93 10.43 -3.71
CA LEU A 121 -1.03 9.65 -2.86
C LEU A 121 -0.96 8.18 -3.32
N THR A 122 -2.10 7.57 -3.58
CA THR A 122 -2.16 6.17 -4.05
C THR A 122 -1.50 6.03 -5.41
N ALA A 123 -1.81 6.92 -6.37
CA ALA A 123 -1.21 6.91 -7.70
C ALA A 123 0.30 7.11 -7.64
N ALA A 124 0.79 8.09 -6.88
CA ALA A 124 2.21 8.34 -6.68
C ALA A 124 2.94 7.14 -6.05
N THR A 125 2.31 6.48 -5.06
CA THR A 125 2.87 5.28 -4.43
C THR A 125 2.96 4.12 -5.42
N VAL A 126 1.92 3.87 -6.19
CA VAL A 126 1.89 2.81 -7.21
C VAL A 126 2.94 3.08 -8.30
N LEU A 127 3.01 4.30 -8.83
CA LEU A 127 4.02 4.70 -9.81
C LEU A 127 5.43 4.60 -9.25
N GLY A 128 5.64 4.99 -7.99
CA GLY A 128 6.91 4.85 -7.27
C GLY A 128 7.34 3.40 -7.15
N ILE A 129 6.42 2.48 -6.83
CA ILE A 129 6.70 1.03 -6.79
C ILE A 129 7.12 0.53 -8.17
N PHE A 130 6.39 0.90 -9.24
CA PHE A 130 6.75 0.52 -10.60
C PHE A 130 8.12 1.07 -10.99
N PHE A 131 8.38 2.35 -10.72
CA PHE A 131 9.67 2.95 -11.01
C PHE A 131 10.83 2.22 -10.33
N VAL A 132 10.73 1.95 -9.02
CA VAL A 132 11.78 1.26 -8.25
C VAL A 132 11.98 -0.17 -8.74
N VAL A 133 10.89 -0.87 -9.12
CA VAL A 133 10.97 -2.26 -9.61
C VAL A 133 11.56 -2.34 -11.02
N LEU A 134 11.22 -1.41 -11.91
CA LEU A 134 11.67 -1.42 -13.30
C LEU A 134 13.08 -0.82 -13.44
N ALA A 135 13.36 0.31 -12.80
CA ALA A 135 14.64 0.98 -12.90
C ALA A 135 15.75 0.22 -12.16
N LYS A 136 15.41 -0.51 -11.07
CA LYS A 136 16.38 -1.16 -10.18
C LYS A 136 17.62 -0.28 -9.96
N PRO A 137 17.44 0.98 -9.51
CA PRO A 137 18.55 1.91 -9.44
C PRO A 137 19.64 1.35 -8.53
N GLU A 138 20.86 1.24 -9.06
CA GLU A 138 22.06 0.90 -8.29
C GLU A 138 22.50 2.14 -7.50
N TRP A 139 21.70 2.51 -6.51
CA TRP A 139 22.08 3.58 -5.61
C TRP A 139 23.11 3.03 -4.62
N SER A 140 24.34 3.49 -4.72
CA SER A 140 25.32 3.32 -3.65
C SER A 140 24.86 4.17 -2.46
N LEU A 141 24.97 3.61 -1.25
CA LEU A 141 24.66 4.32 0.00
C LEU A 141 25.61 5.50 0.29
N ASP A 142 26.55 5.79 -0.62
CA ASP A 142 27.53 6.87 -0.50
C ASP A 142 26.89 8.28 -0.41
N ILE A 143 25.61 8.43 -0.77
CA ILE A 143 24.85 9.67 -0.65
C ILE A 143 24.36 9.92 0.80
N ILE A 144 24.24 8.87 1.60
CA ILE A 144 23.89 9.00 3.02
C ILE A 144 25.18 8.72 3.80
N PRO A 145 25.80 9.70 4.48
CA PRO A 145 27.01 9.50 5.27
C PRO A 145 26.71 8.76 6.60
N ILE A 146 25.92 7.72 6.51
CA ILE A 146 25.74 6.76 7.60
C ILE A 146 26.68 5.62 7.26
N GLU A 147 27.95 5.76 7.65
CA GLU A 147 28.85 4.62 7.67
C GLU A 147 28.17 3.45 8.35
N ALA A 148 28.18 2.29 7.70
CA ALA A 148 27.61 1.06 8.27
C ALA A 148 28.19 0.76 9.67
N GLY A 149 29.34 1.36 10.03
CA GLY A 149 29.91 1.44 11.37
C GLY A 149 29.09 2.26 12.35
N GLY A 150 28.55 3.40 11.93
CA GLY A 150 27.78 4.28 12.82
C GLY A 150 26.47 3.66 13.32
N LEU A 151 25.77 2.91 12.49
CA LEU A 151 24.57 2.18 12.94
C LEU A 151 24.90 1.03 13.91
N LYS A 152 26.03 0.34 13.72
CA LYS A 152 26.53 -0.66 14.67
C LYS A 152 26.95 -0.02 16.00
N GLU A 153 27.51 1.17 15.95
CA GLU A 153 27.95 1.91 17.14
C GLU A 153 26.77 2.47 17.93
N ILE A 154 25.76 3.01 17.22
CA ILE A 154 24.48 3.42 17.82
C ILE A 154 23.74 2.20 18.42
N ALA A 155 23.68 1.09 17.71
CA ALA A 155 23.07 -0.14 18.22
C ALA A 155 23.80 -0.68 19.46
N ARG A 156 25.13 -0.59 19.51
CA ARG A 156 25.94 -0.95 20.69
C ARG A 156 25.74 0.01 21.86
N SER A 157 25.54 1.30 21.60
CA SER A 157 25.32 2.29 22.66
C SER A 157 23.92 2.18 23.29
N ILE A 158 22.93 1.70 22.52
CA ILE A 158 21.55 1.53 22.99
C ILE A 158 21.32 0.17 23.66
N SER A 159 22.11 -0.86 23.29
CA SER A 159 21.97 -2.19 23.86
C SER A 159 23.34 -2.72 24.33
N PRO A 160 23.69 -2.49 25.62
CA PRO A 160 24.92 -3.07 26.21
C PRO A 160 24.92 -4.62 26.23
N TRP A 161 23.82 -5.24 25.86
CA TRP A 161 23.63 -6.70 25.75
C TRP A 161 23.70 -7.20 24.31
N ALA A 162 24.14 -6.40 23.35
CA ALA A 162 24.32 -6.83 21.98
C ALA A 162 25.45 -7.89 21.92
N ILE A 163 25.02 -9.06 21.71
CA ILE A 163 25.66 -10.37 21.53
C ILE A 163 26.94 -10.28 20.67
N PRO A 164 27.98 -11.02 21.01
CA PRO A 164 29.28 -11.01 20.33
C PRO A 164 29.23 -11.39 18.87
#